data_0dd36ea433e5b845dc0e27ba6186a9c9
#
_entry.id   0dd36ea433e5b845dc0e27ba6186a9c9
#
_cell.length_a   1.000
_cell.length_b   1.000
_cell.length_c   1.000
_cell.angle_alpha   90.00
_cell.angle_beta   90.00
_cell.angle_gamma   90.00
#
_symmetry.space_group_name_H-M   'P 1'
#
loop_
_entity.id
_entity.type
_entity.pdbx_description
1 polymer ?
#
loop_
_entity_poly.entity_id
_entity_poly.type
_entity_poly.pdbx_seq_one_letter_code
_entity_poly.pdbx_strand_id
1 'polypeptide(L)'
;MEKNMSVKRLVRIAIFAAIMFVQEFALSFIPNIQLTQCLIAVFYYSLGLTDTLIIIIIHVFLDNLAMGSFNIIYTPAMLIGWICLPIILHIFRKNQNRFFSASIVAIHGIIYSLWFALANVLILEVPFLTYFIADIPFEVILVVNGFVTTLLLKDKLVSLINKYSNKSLQNI
;
A
#
# COMPACT_ATOMS: atom_id res chain seq x y z
N MET A 1 21.58 -16.50 14.49
CA MET A 1 22.19 -16.33 13.16
C MET A 1 21.49 -15.19 12.46
N GLU A 2 22.11 -14.00 12.44
CA GLU A 2 21.62 -12.89 11.61
C GLU A 2 21.75 -13.29 10.14
N LYS A 3 20.61 -13.46 9.48
CA LYS A 3 20.57 -13.67 8.05
C LYS A 3 20.83 -12.33 7.39
N ASN A 4 22.11 -12.00 7.15
CA ASN A 4 22.50 -10.77 6.48
C ASN A 4 21.66 -10.60 5.20
N MET A 5 21.01 -9.45 5.08
CA MET A 5 20.22 -9.13 3.89
C MET A 5 21.14 -9.04 2.68
N SER A 6 20.90 -9.84 1.64
CA SER A 6 21.72 -9.77 0.44
C SER A 6 21.57 -8.43 -0.25
N VAL A 7 22.64 -7.90 -0.87
CA VAL A 7 22.61 -6.63 -1.62
C VAL A 7 21.49 -6.63 -2.66
N LYS A 8 21.27 -7.76 -3.34
CA LYS A 8 20.17 -7.91 -4.32
C LYS A 8 18.80 -7.68 -3.71
N ARG A 9 18.57 -8.18 -2.48
CA ARG A 9 17.30 -7.96 -1.77
C ARG A 9 17.12 -6.50 -1.38
N LEU A 10 18.17 -5.83 -0.91
CA LEU A 10 18.15 -4.41 -0.58
C LEU A 10 17.82 -3.55 -1.79
N VAL A 11 18.50 -3.77 -2.92
CA VAL A 11 18.26 -3.04 -4.17
C VAL A 11 16.83 -3.25 -4.65
N ARG A 12 16.31 -4.47 -4.58
CA ARG A 12 14.93 -4.77 -4.96
C ARG A 12 13.93 -4.01 -4.09
N ILE A 13 14.10 -4.00 -2.78
CA ILE A 13 13.24 -3.26 -1.84
C ILE A 13 13.28 -1.77 -2.15
N ALA A 14 14.47 -1.20 -2.38
CA ALA A 14 14.64 0.21 -2.71
C ALA A 14 13.93 0.59 -4.01
N ILE A 15 14.06 -0.22 -5.06
CA ILE A 15 13.38 0.01 -6.35
C ILE A 15 11.86 -0.02 -6.17
N PHE A 16 11.30 -0.99 -5.45
CA PHE A 16 9.86 -1.08 -5.26
C PHE A 16 9.30 0.02 -4.35
N ALA A 17 10.05 0.43 -3.33
CA ALA A 17 9.70 1.60 -2.54
C ALA A 17 9.70 2.88 -3.39
N ALA A 18 10.67 3.06 -4.27
CA ALA A 18 10.72 4.18 -5.19
C ALA A 18 9.55 4.16 -6.20
N ILE A 19 9.20 2.99 -6.77
CA ILE A 19 8.04 2.87 -7.65
C ILE A 19 6.75 3.25 -6.93
N MET A 20 6.59 2.78 -5.69
CA MET A 20 5.41 3.06 -4.89
C MET A 20 5.29 4.56 -4.56
N PHE A 21 6.39 5.21 -4.21
CA PHE A 21 6.45 6.65 -3.98
C PHE A 21 6.19 7.47 -5.26
N VAL A 22 6.90 7.16 -6.34
CA VAL A 22 6.81 7.93 -7.59
C VAL A 22 5.41 7.90 -8.20
N GLN A 23 4.72 6.75 -8.16
CA GLN A 23 3.35 6.67 -8.69
C GLN A 23 2.37 7.50 -7.85
N GLU A 24 2.51 7.50 -6.53
CA GLU A 24 1.65 8.28 -5.65
C GLU A 24 1.89 9.78 -5.83
N PHE A 25 3.15 10.20 -5.85
CA PHE A 25 3.52 11.58 -6.13
C PHE A 25 3.03 12.06 -7.50
N ALA A 26 3.18 11.21 -8.54
CA ALA A 26 2.75 11.53 -9.90
C ALA A 26 1.20 11.63 -10.04
N LEU A 27 0.45 10.94 -9.19
CA LEU A 27 -1.02 10.93 -9.20
C LEU A 27 -1.64 11.85 -8.13
N SER A 28 -0.82 12.52 -7.32
CA SER A 28 -1.28 13.34 -6.17
C SER A 28 -2.24 14.49 -6.53
N PHE A 29 -2.27 14.91 -7.81
CA PHE A 29 -3.21 15.91 -8.30
C PHE A 29 -4.64 15.38 -8.51
N ILE A 30 -4.86 14.06 -8.42
CA ILE A 30 -6.18 13.43 -8.50
C ILE A 30 -6.47 12.77 -7.14
N PRO A 31 -7.41 13.31 -6.36
CA PRO A 31 -7.67 12.77 -5.01
C PRO A 31 -8.05 11.28 -5.06
N ASN A 32 -7.42 10.49 -4.21
CA ASN A 32 -7.68 9.06 -3.97
C ASN A 32 -7.57 8.14 -5.22
N ILE A 33 -7.01 8.63 -6.35
CA ILE A 33 -6.60 7.78 -7.46
C ILE A 33 -5.11 7.49 -7.33
N GLN A 34 -4.80 6.25 -6.92
CA GLN A 34 -3.43 5.79 -6.66
C GLN A 34 -3.32 4.29 -6.84
N LEU A 35 -2.12 3.81 -7.10
CA LEU A 35 -1.86 2.37 -7.24
C LEU A 35 -1.34 1.74 -5.94
N THR A 36 -1.20 2.50 -4.86
CA THR A 36 -0.55 2.08 -3.61
C THR A 36 -1.16 0.80 -3.05
N GLN A 37 -2.49 0.71 -2.94
CA GLN A 37 -3.18 -0.49 -2.48
C GLN A 37 -2.92 -1.71 -3.37
N CYS A 38 -3.00 -1.53 -4.69
CA CYS A 38 -2.71 -2.59 -5.66
C CYS A 38 -1.25 -3.04 -5.57
N LEU A 39 -0.29 -2.10 -5.49
CA LEU A 39 1.13 -2.40 -5.38
C LEU A 39 1.48 -3.12 -4.08
N ILE A 40 0.88 -2.75 -2.94
CA ILE A 40 1.04 -3.48 -1.68
C ILE A 40 0.60 -4.93 -1.85
N ALA A 41 -0.57 -5.18 -2.47
CA ALA A 41 -1.02 -6.54 -2.74
C ALA A 41 -0.06 -7.30 -3.68
N VAL A 42 0.41 -6.66 -4.76
CA VAL A 42 1.39 -7.22 -5.69
C VAL A 42 2.70 -7.58 -4.99
N PHE A 43 3.23 -6.69 -4.17
CA PHE A 43 4.47 -6.92 -3.44
C PHE A 43 4.31 -8.03 -2.41
N TYR A 44 3.17 -8.07 -1.71
CA TYR A 44 2.87 -9.15 -0.78
C TYR A 44 2.88 -10.53 -1.47
N TYR A 45 2.22 -10.68 -2.61
CA TYR A 45 2.17 -11.94 -3.34
C TYR A 45 3.48 -12.32 -4.04
N SER A 46 4.34 -11.34 -4.34
CA SER A 46 5.61 -11.57 -5.04
C SER A 46 6.80 -11.71 -4.11
N LEU A 47 6.86 -10.95 -3.02
CA LEU A 47 8.03 -10.81 -2.15
C LEU A 47 7.79 -11.35 -0.74
N GLY A 48 6.51 -11.55 -0.37
CA GLY A 48 6.10 -11.96 0.96
C GLY A 48 5.95 -10.78 1.95
N LEU A 49 5.48 -11.11 3.15
CA LEU A 49 5.08 -10.13 4.17
C LEU A 49 6.24 -9.22 4.59
N THR A 50 7.40 -9.79 4.92
CA THR A 50 8.52 -9.01 5.49
C THR A 50 9.04 -7.93 4.53
N ASP A 51 9.27 -8.28 3.26
CA ASP A 51 9.78 -7.31 2.27
C ASP A 51 8.74 -6.23 2.00
N THR A 52 7.47 -6.59 1.94
CA THR A 52 6.37 -5.64 1.76
C THR A 52 6.27 -4.65 2.92
N LEU A 53 6.41 -5.11 4.16
CA LEU A 53 6.42 -4.22 5.34
C LEU A 53 7.58 -3.23 5.29
N ILE A 54 8.78 -3.68 4.90
CA ILE A 54 9.93 -2.78 4.75
C ILE A 54 9.68 -1.74 3.65
N ILE A 55 9.12 -2.15 2.51
CA ILE A 55 8.76 -1.23 1.41
C ILE A 55 7.76 -0.19 1.90
N ILE A 56 6.73 -0.58 2.66
CA ILE A 56 5.72 0.34 3.21
C ILE A 56 6.38 1.36 4.15
N ILE A 57 7.26 0.93 5.05
CA ILE A 57 7.96 1.82 5.98
C ILE A 57 8.75 2.87 5.21
N ILE A 58 9.52 2.45 4.20
CA ILE A 58 10.31 3.37 3.37
C ILE A 58 9.39 4.32 2.59
N HIS A 59 8.30 3.80 2.01
CA HIS A 59 7.34 4.60 1.26
C HIS A 59 6.71 5.69 2.13
N VAL A 60 6.19 5.34 3.31
CA VAL A 60 5.58 6.31 4.25
C VAL A 60 6.60 7.38 4.66
N PHE A 61 7.87 6.99 4.88
CA PHE A 61 8.92 7.95 5.18
C PHE A 61 9.16 8.91 4.01
N LEU A 62 9.30 8.40 2.78
CA LEU A 62 9.53 9.21 1.58
C LEU A 62 8.36 10.14 1.29
N ASP A 63 7.13 9.66 1.46
CA ASP A 63 5.92 10.41 1.21
C ASP A 63 5.79 11.58 2.19
N ASN A 64 5.96 11.34 3.48
CA ASN A 64 5.97 12.42 4.49
C ASN A 64 7.11 13.42 4.27
N LEU A 65 8.28 12.97 3.79
CA LEU A 65 9.41 13.84 3.47
C LEU A 65 9.10 14.76 2.28
N ALA A 66 8.49 14.22 1.23
CA ALA A 66 8.17 14.95 0.01
C ALA A 66 6.97 15.88 0.16
N MET A 67 5.95 15.46 0.90
CA MET A 67 4.74 16.26 1.16
C MET A 67 4.94 17.26 2.31
N GLY A 68 6.12 17.28 2.96
CA GLY A 68 6.43 18.21 4.04
C GLY A 68 5.60 18.00 5.32
N SER A 69 5.09 16.82 5.55
CA SER A 69 4.06 16.53 6.54
C SER A 69 4.45 15.51 7.61
N PHE A 70 5.71 15.52 8.08
CA PHE A 70 6.04 14.77 9.30
C PHE A 70 5.19 15.29 10.47
N ASN A 71 4.07 14.63 10.68
CA ASN A 71 3.12 14.94 11.72
C ASN A 71 3.00 13.77 12.70
N ILE A 72 3.01 14.07 14.00
CA ILE A 72 2.98 13.06 15.07
C ILE A 72 1.70 12.21 15.06
N ILE A 73 0.63 12.69 14.44
CA ILE A 73 -0.66 11.98 14.32
C ILE A 73 -0.76 11.33 12.94
N TYR A 74 -0.50 12.06 11.85
CA TYR A 74 -0.65 11.54 10.48
C TYR A 74 0.35 10.44 10.13
N THR A 75 1.62 10.63 10.47
CA THR A 75 2.66 9.66 10.08
C THR A 75 2.41 8.26 10.67
N PRO A 76 2.11 8.11 11.98
CA PRO A 76 1.73 6.81 12.53
C PRO A 76 0.40 6.28 11.97
N ALA A 77 -0.60 7.15 11.76
CA ALA A 77 -1.88 6.75 11.19
C ALA A 77 -1.71 6.17 9.78
N MET A 78 -0.93 6.84 8.94
CA MET A 78 -0.59 6.38 7.59
C MET A 78 0.15 5.04 7.62
N LEU A 79 1.16 4.92 8.49
CA LEU A 79 1.94 3.68 8.61
C LEU A 79 1.08 2.49 9.03
N ILE A 80 0.28 2.65 10.09
CA ILE A 80 -0.62 1.60 10.58
C ILE A 80 -1.65 1.26 9.51
N GLY A 81 -2.23 2.27 8.86
CA GLY A 81 -3.19 2.09 7.78
C GLY A 81 -2.63 1.20 6.67
N TRP A 82 -1.45 1.50 6.13
CA TRP A 82 -0.85 0.69 5.07
C TRP A 82 -0.38 -0.69 5.52
N ILE A 83 0.12 -0.84 6.74
CA ILE A 83 0.55 -2.14 7.30
C ILE A 83 -0.63 -3.11 7.47
N CYS A 84 -1.83 -2.63 7.73
CA CYS A 84 -3.02 -3.47 7.88
C CYS A 84 -3.28 -4.32 6.62
N LEU A 85 -3.08 -3.79 5.41
CA LEU A 85 -3.39 -4.49 4.17
C LEU A 85 -2.60 -5.79 3.99
N PRO A 86 -1.26 -5.81 4.02
CA PRO A 86 -0.51 -7.04 3.85
C PRO A 86 -0.73 -8.03 5.00
N ILE A 87 -1.08 -7.56 6.21
CA ILE A 87 -1.45 -8.43 7.33
C ILE A 87 -2.77 -9.14 7.04
N ILE A 88 -3.81 -8.42 6.57
CA ILE A 88 -5.09 -9.01 6.19
C ILE A 88 -4.89 -10.02 5.05
N LEU A 89 -4.13 -9.67 4.02
CA LEU A 89 -3.79 -10.59 2.94
C LEU A 89 -3.05 -11.83 3.45
N HIS A 90 -2.19 -11.68 4.46
CA HIS A 90 -1.47 -12.80 5.07
C HIS A 90 -2.38 -13.75 5.86
N ILE A 91 -3.37 -13.23 6.55
CA ILE A 91 -4.39 -14.04 7.24
C ILE A 91 -5.13 -14.92 6.22
N PHE A 92 -5.49 -14.35 5.08
CA PHE A 92 -6.22 -15.02 4.00
C PHE A 92 -5.32 -15.61 2.90
N ARG A 93 -4.04 -15.85 3.16
CA ARG A 93 -3.01 -16.28 2.19
C ARG A 93 -3.33 -17.55 1.39
N LYS A 94 -4.25 -18.38 1.88
CA LYS A 94 -4.66 -19.62 1.19
C LYS A 94 -5.49 -19.32 -0.07
N ASN A 95 -6.18 -18.19 -0.13
CA ASN A 95 -6.99 -17.81 -1.27
C ASN A 95 -6.31 -16.67 -2.05
N GLN A 96 -5.68 -17.02 -3.18
CA GLN A 96 -4.96 -16.07 -4.04
C GLN A 96 -5.79 -15.61 -5.25
N ASN A 97 -7.07 -15.96 -5.30
CA ASN A 97 -7.96 -15.54 -6.38
C ASN A 97 -7.94 -14.01 -6.51
N ARG A 98 -7.82 -13.53 -7.76
CA ARG A 98 -7.75 -12.09 -8.06
C ARG A 98 -8.95 -11.31 -7.55
N PHE A 99 -10.15 -11.88 -7.70
CA PHE A 99 -11.40 -11.25 -7.26
C PHE A 99 -11.43 -11.15 -5.72
N PHE A 100 -11.07 -12.23 -5.04
CA PHE A 100 -10.99 -12.24 -3.58
C PHE A 100 -9.95 -11.23 -3.06
N SER A 101 -8.77 -11.17 -3.69
CA SER A 101 -7.75 -10.18 -3.33
C SER A 101 -8.22 -8.74 -3.56
N ALA A 102 -8.91 -8.48 -4.67
CA ALA A 102 -9.48 -7.17 -4.97
C ALA A 102 -10.57 -6.78 -3.94
N SER A 103 -11.39 -7.74 -3.50
CA SER A 103 -12.39 -7.50 -2.45
C SER A 103 -11.74 -7.17 -1.10
N ILE A 104 -10.65 -7.85 -0.74
CA ILE A 104 -9.87 -7.50 0.47
C ILE A 104 -9.32 -6.08 0.36
N VAL A 105 -8.76 -5.70 -0.79
CA VAL A 105 -8.23 -4.34 -1.02
C VAL A 105 -9.34 -3.29 -0.91
N ALA A 106 -10.53 -3.56 -1.45
CA ALA A 106 -11.68 -2.68 -1.32
C ALA A 106 -12.12 -2.50 0.14
N ILE A 107 -12.23 -3.59 0.90
CA ILE A 107 -12.55 -3.57 2.33
C ILE A 107 -11.46 -2.80 3.11
N HIS A 108 -10.19 -3.03 2.77
CA HIS A 108 -9.10 -2.28 3.36
C HIS A 108 -9.23 -0.77 3.09
N GLY A 109 -9.69 -0.36 1.89
CA GLY A 109 -9.98 1.04 1.59
C GLY A 109 -10.90 1.67 2.64
N ILE A 110 -12.01 1.00 2.98
CA ILE A 110 -12.94 1.47 4.02
C ILE A 110 -12.24 1.55 5.39
N ILE A 111 -11.45 0.54 5.76
CA ILE A 111 -10.72 0.52 7.03
C ILE A 111 -9.72 1.68 7.10
N TYR A 112 -8.97 1.89 6.02
CA TYR A 112 -7.98 2.97 5.90
C TYR A 112 -8.63 4.35 6.07
N SER A 113 -9.75 4.56 5.39
CA SER A 113 -10.53 5.78 5.45
C SER A 113 -11.03 6.10 6.85
N LEU A 114 -11.66 5.14 7.51
CA LEU A 114 -12.12 5.30 8.89
C LEU A 114 -10.95 5.64 9.83
N TRP A 115 -9.82 4.99 9.63
CA TRP A 115 -8.61 5.24 10.41
C TRP A 115 -8.07 6.65 10.18
N PHE A 116 -8.04 7.09 8.92
CA PHE A 116 -7.59 8.43 8.56
C PHE A 116 -8.57 9.51 8.99
N ALA A 117 -9.87 9.24 8.95
CA ALA A 117 -10.90 10.15 9.47
C ALA A 117 -10.69 10.44 10.97
N LEU A 118 -10.33 9.42 11.77
CA LEU A 118 -9.99 9.63 13.18
C LEU A 118 -8.78 10.57 13.35
N ALA A 119 -7.73 10.40 12.56
CA ALA A 119 -6.56 11.28 12.59
C ALA A 119 -6.92 12.73 12.20
N ASN A 120 -7.75 12.90 11.16
CA ASN A 120 -8.20 14.22 10.71
C ASN A 120 -9.06 14.93 11.72
N VAL A 121 -9.97 14.22 12.38
CA VAL A 121 -10.82 14.77 13.46
C VAL A 121 -9.98 15.32 14.61
N LEU A 122 -8.92 14.59 14.98
CA LEU A 122 -8.00 15.02 16.05
C LEU A 122 -7.17 16.26 15.66
N ILE A 123 -6.86 16.43 14.38
CA ILE A 123 -6.03 17.54 13.90
C ILE A 123 -6.88 18.80 13.60
N LEU A 124 -8.04 18.58 12.99
CA LEU A 124 -8.91 19.66 12.55
C LEU A 124 -9.90 20.12 13.62
N GLU A 125 -9.99 19.38 14.74
CA GLU A 125 -10.92 19.65 15.85
C GLU A 125 -12.39 19.76 15.41
N VAL A 126 -12.77 18.99 14.37
CA VAL A 126 -14.15 18.95 13.83
C VAL A 126 -14.89 17.70 14.31
N PRO A 127 -16.24 17.73 14.41
CA PRO A 127 -17.01 16.54 14.74
C PRO A 127 -16.81 15.42 13.72
N PHE A 128 -16.61 14.19 14.20
CA PHE A 128 -16.35 13.02 13.35
C PHE A 128 -17.38 12.84 12.24
N LEU A 129 -18.67 12.96 12.57
CA LEU A 129 -19.73 12.76 11.59
C LEU A 129 -19.69 13.80 10.47
N THR A 130 -19.38 15.06 10.80
CA THR A 130 -19.24 16.13 9.80
C THR A 130 -18.10 15.86 8.85
N TYR A 131 -16.93 15.47 9.39
CA TYR A 131 -15.78 15.12 8.56
C TYR A 131 -16.10 13.89 7.69
N PHE A 132 -16.60 12.82 8.29
CA PHE A 132 -16.86 11.55 7.61
C PHE A 132 -17.85 11.69 6.44
N ILE A 133 -18.95 12.46 6.63
CA ILE A 133 -19.92 12.70 5.55
C ILE A 133 -19.28 13.47 4.38
N ALA A 134 -18.45 14.46 4.67
CA ALA A 134 -17.75 15.23 3.65
C ALA A 134 -16.71 14.39 2.88
N ASP A 135 -16.14 13.37 3.51
CA ASP A 135 -15.10 12.51 2.96
C ASP A 135 -15.65 11.33 2.11
N ILE A 136 -16.92 10.96 2.28
CA ILE A 136 -17.56 9.82 1.56
C ILE A 136 -17.25 9.78 0.06
N PRO A 137 -17.35 10.88 -0.72
CA PRO A 137 -17.07 10.82 -2.16
C PRO A 137 -15.63 10.38 -2.46
N PHE A 138 -14.67 10.85 -1.67
CA PHE A 138 -13.25 10.48 -1.82
C PHE A 138 -12.99 9.04 -1.43
N GLU A 139 -13.70 8.56 -0.42
CA GLU A 139 -13.66 7.17 0.04
C GLU A 139 -14.17 6.19 -1.01
N VAL A 140 -15.29 6.51 -1.64
CA VAL A 140 -15.83 5.70 -2.74
C VAL A 140 -14.81 5.58 -3.87
N ILE A 141 -14.13 6.68 -4.22
CA ILE A 141 -13.07 6.67 -5.25
C ILE A 141 -11.93 5.74 -4.82
N LEU A 142 -11.45 5.83 -3.59
CA LEU A 142 -10.36 4.98 -3.06
C LEU A 142 -10.71 3.49 -3.13
N VAL A 143 -11.91 3.13 -2.66
CA VAL A 143 -12.41 1.75 -2.64
C VAL A 143 -12.55 1.18 -4.06
N VAL A 144 -13.21 1.92 -4.95
CA VAL A 144 -13.41 1.51 -6.35
C VAL A 144 -12.08 1.42 -7.09
N ASN A 145 -11.21 2.42 -6.94
CA ASN A 145 -9.89 2.42 -7.54
C ASN A 145 -9.05 1.23 -7.06
N GLY A 146 -9.00 0.97 -5.76
CA GLY A 146 -8.28 -0.17 -5.20
C GLY A 146 -8.81 -1.51 -5.71
N PHE A 147 -10.12 -1.68 -5.78
CA PHE A 147 -10.75 -2.90 -6.32
C PHE A 147 -10.39 -3.10 -7.79
N VAL A 148 -10.65 -2.11 -8.63
CA VAL A 148 -10.47 -2.20 -10.10
C VAL A 148 -9.01 -2.41 -10.46
N THR A 149 -8.10 -1.62 -9.89
CA THR A 149 -6.67 -1.74 -10.18
C THR A 149 -6.11 -3.09 -9.74
N THR A 150 -6.49 -3.59 -8.56
CA THR A 150 -6.07 -4.91 -8.10
C THR A 150 -6.64 -6.03 -8.97
N LEU A 151 -7.91 -5.95 -9.34
CA LEU A 151 -8.55 -6.95 -10.20
C LEU A 151 -7.88 -7.07 -11.57
N LEU A 152 -7.48 -5.95 -12.15
CA LEU A 152 -6.91 -5.89 -13.51
C LEU A 152 -5.40 -6.13 -13.55
N LEU A 153 -4.66 -5.66 -12.55
CA LEU A 153 -3.20 -5.57 -12.62
C LEU A 153 -2.47 -6.60 -11.76
N LYS A 154 -3.06 -7.04 -10.63
CA LYS A 154 -2.36 -7.87 -9.64
C LYS A 154 -1.66 -9.09 -10.28
N ASP A 155 -2.39 -9.94 -10.99
CA ASP A 155 -1.83 -11.20 -11.50
C ASP A 155 -0.76 -10.97 -12.56
N LYS A 156 -0.94 -9.96 -13.42
CA LYS A 156 0.05 -9.58 -14.45
C LYS A 156 1.34 -9.08 -13.80
N LEU A 157 1.25 -8.20 -12.81
CA LEU A 157 2.42 -7.64 -12.13
C LEU A 157 3.13 -8.68 -11.27
N VAL A 158 2.40 -9.52 -10.54
CA VAL A 158 2.96 -10.65 -9.78
C VAL A 158 3.73 -11.60 -10.71
N SER A 159 3.14 -11.98 -11.85
CA SER A 159 3.80 -12.83 -12.84
C SER A 159 5.08 -12.17 -13.39
N LEU A 160 5.02 -10.88 -13.68
CA LEU A 160 6.17 -10.12 -14.17
C LEU A 160 7.32 -10.11 -13.16
N ILE A 161 7.04 -9.76 -11.91
CA ILE A 161 8.05 -9.70 -10.84
C ILE A 161 8.68 -11.08 -10.64
N ASN A 162 7.87 -12.14 -10.55
CA ASN A 162 8.35 -13.50 -10.34
C ASN A 162 9.24 -13.99 -11.50
N LYS A 163 8.88 -13.66 -12.76
CA LYS A 163 9.68 -13.99 -13.94
C LYS A 163 11.09 -13.37 -13.87
N TYR A 164 11.19 -12.11 -13.48
CA TYR A 164 12.50 -11.45 -13.40
C TYR A 164 13.26 -11.82 -12.12
N SER A 165 12.59 -12.08 -11.03
CA SER A 165 13.22 -12.57 -9.79
C SER A 165 13.86 -13.94 -9.99
N ASN A 166 13.19 -14.87 -10.67
CA ASN A 166 13.69 -16.22 -10.93
C ASN A 166 14.84 -16.24 -11.96
N LYS A 167 14.79 -15.39 -13.00
CA LYS A 167 15.90 -15.27 -13.97
C LYS A 167 17.21 -14.82 -13.29
N SER A 168 17.16 -13.99 -12.27
CA SER A 168 18.35 -13.54 -11.56
C SER A 168 19.01 -14.63 -10.71
N LEU A 169 18.28 -15.71 -10.40
CA LEU A 169 18.79 -16.88 -9.66
C LEU A 169 19.40 -17.96 -10.57
N GLN A 170 19.03 -17.97 -11.86
CA GLN A 170 19.56 -18.96 -12.83
C GLN A 170 20.89 -18.52 -13.48
N ASN A 171 21.28 -17.25 -13.32
CA ASN A 171 22.51 -16.69 -13.90
C ASN A 171 23.64 -16.56 -12.85
N ILE A 172 23.60 -17.36 -11.79
CA ILE A 172 24.66 -17.54 -10.80
C ILE A 172 25.09 -19.00 -10.75
#